data_8dcf6b15c330083688670bb2e43a17ed
#
_entry.id   8dcf6b15c330083688670bb2e43a17ed
#
_cell.length_a   1.000
_cell.length_b   1.000
_cell.length_c   1.000
_cell.angle_alpha   90.00
_cell.angle_beta   90.00
_cell.angle_gamma   90.00
#
_symmetry.space_group_name_H-M   'P 1'
#
loop_
_entity.id
_entity.type
_entity.pdbx_description
1 polymer ?
#
loop_
_entity_poly.entity_id
_entity_poly.type
_entity_poly.pdbx_seq_one_letter_code
_entity_poly.pdbx_strand_id
1 'polypeptide(L)'
;MDLIENLKAALNGEEVEKVPAISATAAAVEEAFPAAGVTWPDAHKDAEQMAKLGVSLHEQVGLECARIPFDLTAEAEAFGCEVDLGDMENTPTLRSNAPIDDPDDLEVPDDFVNNGRLPVILKSIEILKNEYPDVPVVVGMAGPFTLTGHLLGVEDLVKMLKTDSFVVEDAVDVALEAQIELVDAFNESGVDVICVADPTSSPELLDPNDFSEFAQPALEDLSAEMEMESILHICGNSRPILEDMLDCGFNGISVEEAVNMEEAQELRADIDADTVMAGNISTSQTLFSKTPADVKAEVTQALERGTNVLAPSCGIAPKSPLANLKAFVEARDEFYQ
;
A
#
# COMPACT_ATOMS: atom_id res chain seq x y z
N MET A 1 3.83 24.96 4.82
CA MET A 1 3.82 23.93 3.75
C MET A 1 2.48 23.24 3.82
N ASP A 2 1.77 23.18 2.73
CA ASP A 2 0.55 22.37 2.59
C ASP A 2 0.97 20.92 2.37
N LEU A 3 0.53 20.00 3.23
CA LEU A 3 1.00 18.60 3.17
C LEU A 3 0.44 17.87 1.94
N ILE A 4 -0.80 18.18 1.56
CA ILE A 4 -1.46 17.56 0.41
C ILE A 4 -0.75 17.99 -0.87
N GLU A 5 -0.60 19.30 -1.08
CA GLU A 5 0.07 19.84 -2.25
C GLU A 5 1.54 19.39 -2.34
N ASN A 6 2.25 19.32 -1.20
CA ASN A 6 3.63 18.86 -1.17
C ASN A 6 3.77 17.37 -1.56
N LEU A 7 2.85 16.52 -1.09
CA LEU A 7 2.84 15.10 -1.43
C LEU A 7 2.50 14.89 -2.93
N LYS A 8 1.50 15.60 -3.43
CA LYS A 8 1.13 15.57 -4.85
C LYS A 8 2.27 16.04 -5.75
N ALA A 9 2.88 17.18 -5.42
CA ALA A 9 4.05 17.67 -6.16
C ALA A 9 5.19 16.65 -6.19
N ALA A 10 5.50 16.02 -5.04
CA ALA A 10 6.53 14.99 -4.97
C ALA A 10 6.21 13.76 -5.84
N LEU A 11 4.95 13.30 -5.83
CA LEU A 11 4.48 12.16 -6.63
C LEU A 11 4.42 12.48 -8.13
N ASN A 12 4.30 13.76 -8.50
CA ASN A 12 4.36 14.21 -9.88
C ASN A 12 5.80 14.59 -10.34
N GLY A 13 6.81 14.27 -9.53
CA GLY A 13 8.22 14.54 -9.87
C GLY A 13 8.60 16.01 -9.83
N GLU A 14 7.77 16.86 -9.23
CA GLU A 14 8.02 18.29 -9.10
C GLU A 14 9.00 18.59 -7.96
N GLU A 15 9.67 19.74 -8.02
CA GLU A 15 10.57 20.18 -6.94
C GLU A 15 9.76 20.54 -5.69
N VAL A 16 10.13 19.95 -4.55
CA VAL A 16 9.48 20.16 -3.25
C VAL A 16 10.43 20.81 -2.25
N GLU A 17 9.87 21.56 -1.30
CA GLU A 17 10.68 22.18 -0.24
C GLU A 17 11.31 21.14 0.68
N LYS A 18 10.55 20.07 0.97
CA LYS A 18 11.00 18.89 1.72
C LYS A 18 10.38 17.64 1.12
N VAL A 19 11.16 16.56 1.02
CA VAL A 19 10.62 15.25 0.68
C VAL A 19 9.53 14.86 1.69
N PRO A 20 8.30 14.53 1.25
CA PRO A 20 7.24 14.14 2.16
C PRO A 20 7.59 12.84 2.88
N ALA A 21 7.23 12.77 4.17
CA ALA A 21 7.45 11.59 5.02
C ALA A 21 6.11 10.92 5.33
N ILE A 22 5.77 9.87 4.61
CA ILE A 22 4.49 9.16 4.70
C ILE A 22 4.68 7.66 4.98
N SER A 23 3.58 6.93 5.13
CA SER A 23 3.56 5.49 4.92
C SER A 23 2.65 5.15 3.74
N ALA A 24 3.21 4.59 2.69
CA ALA A 24 2.45 4.08 1.56
C ALA A 24 1.67 2.82 1.95
N THR A 25 2.30 1.94 2.72
CA THR A 25 1.75 0.67 3.21
C THR A 25 1.11 0.81 4.60
N ALA A 26 0.61 -0.30 5.18
CA ALA A 26 -0.08 -0.30 6.47
C ALA A 26 0.78 0.30 7.59
N ALA A 27 0.19 1.21 8.37
CA ALA A 27 0.88 1.97 9.40
C ALA A 27 0.02 2.10 10.68
N ALA A 28 0.22 1.19 11.62
CA ALA A 28 -0.30 1.32 12.98
C ALA A 28 0.60 0.56 13.96
N VAL A 29 0.83 1.13 15.14
CA VAL A 29 1.65 0.54 16.17
C VAL A 29 0.95 0.53 17.51
N GLU A 30 1.15 -0.53 18.30
CA GLU A 30 0.49 -0.73 19.60
C GLU A 30 0.73 0.44 20.57
N GLU A 31 1.93 1.03 20.56
CA GLU A 31 2.25 2.18 21.43
C GLU A 31 1.40 3.42 21.11
N ALA A 32 0.83 3.53 19.90
CA ALA A 32 -0.05 4.64 19.52
C ALA A 32 -1.51 4.43 19.95
N PHE A 33 -1.96 3.21 20.21
CA PHE A 33 -3.34 2.88 20.54
C PHE A 33 -3.90 3.63 21.75
N PRO A 34 -3.18 3.74 22.90
CA PRO A 34 -3.70 4.44 24.06
C PRO A 34 -4.00 5.91 23.82
N ALA A 35 -3.19 6.59 23.01
CA ALA A 35 -3.41 8.00 22.68
C ALA A 35 -4.55 8.18 21.68
N ALA A 36 -4.68 7.29 20.70
CA ALA A 36 -5.80 7.26 19.77
C ALA A 36 -7.13 6.87 20.44
N GLY A 37 -7.08 6.18 21.59
CA GLY A 37 -8.26 5.69 22.29
C GLY A 37 -8.99 4.57 21.56
N VAL A 38 -8.31 3.89 20.65
CA VAL A 38 -8.84 2.79 19.82
C VAL A 38 -7.81 1.68 19.70
N THR A 39 -8.25 0.48 19.36
CA THR A 39 -7.39 -0.71 19.22
C THR A 39 -7.86 -1.60 18.07
N TRP A 40 -7.02 -2.53 17.65
CA TRP A 40 -7.47 -3.71 16.91
C TRP A 40 -8.19 -4.71 17.85
N PRO A 41 -9.12 -5.55 17.34
CA PRO A 41 -9.61 -5.58 15.94
C PRO A 41 -10.76 -4.58 15.67
N ASP A 42 -11.16 -3.75 16.64
CA ASP A 42 -12.33 -2.89 16.50
C ASP A 42 -12.14 -1.83 15.40
N ALA A 43 -10.93 -1.29 15.24
CA ALA A 43 -10.60 -0.35 14.19
C ALA A 43 -10.70 -0.93 12.76
N HIS A 44 -10.75 -2.26 12.59
CA HIS A 44 -10.95 -2.86 11.26
C HIS A 44 -12.42 -2.87 10.81
N LYS A 45 -13.37 -2.70 11.71
CA LYS A 45 -14.82 -2.86 11.44
C LYS A 45 -15.68 -1.66 11.83
N ASP A 46 -15.07 -0.60 12.31
CA ASP A 46 -15.74 0.63 12.72
C ASP A 46 -15.05 1.85 12.10
N ALA A 47 -15.78 2.62 11.32
CA ALA A 47 -15.23 3.71 10.53
C ALA A 47 -14.63 4.85 11.37
N GLU A 48 -15.25 5.19 12.51
CA GLU A 48 -14.70 6.23 13.39
C GLU A 48 -13.40 5.77 14.05
N GLN A 49 -13.34 4.49 14.45
CA GLN A 49 -12.13 3.94 15.04
C GLN A 49 -11.02 3.74 14.01
N MET A 50 -11.36 3.32 12.78
CA MET A 50 -10.39 3.23 11.67
C MET A 50 -9.80 4.61 11.36
N ALA A 51 -10.63 5.64 11.24
CA ALA A 51 -10.17 7.01 10.98
C ALA A 51 -9.25 7.52 12.10
N LYS A 52 -9.64 7.37 13.37
CA LYS A 52 -8.83 7.77 14.54
C LYS A 52 -7.48 7.06 14.57
N LEU A 53 -7.45 5.75 14.27
CA LEU A 53 -6.19 5.01 14.25
C LEU A 53 -5.35 5.38 13.02
N GLY A 54 -5.98 5.59 11.87
CA GLY A 54 -5.32 5.97 10.63
C GLY A 54 -4.55 7.28 10.70
N VAL A 55 -5.06 8.26 11.46
CA VAL A 55 -4.41 9.57 11.65
C VAL A 55 -3.46 9.60 12.88
N SER A 56 -3.48 8.58 13.71
CA SER A 56 -2.78 8.58 15.00
C SER A 56 -1.26 8.79 14.92
N LEU A 57 -0.61 8.28 13.89
CA LEU A 57 0.83 8.50 13.68
C LEU A 57 1.14 9.92 13.18
N HIS A 58 0.22 10.55 12.45
CA HIS A 58 0.32 11.97 12.15
C HIS A 58 0.31 12.80 13.44
N GLU A 59 -0.66 12.59 14.31
CA GLU A 59 -0.82 13.33 15.55
C GLU A 59 0.33 13.10 16.56
N GLN A 60 0.89 11.89 16.62
CA GLN A 60 1.84 11.52 17.66
C GLN A 60 3.31 11.67 17.26
N VAL A 61 3.64 11.46 15.98
CA VAL A 61 5.03 11.49 15.50
C VAL A 61 5.25 12.43 14.33
N GLY A 62 4.18 13.02 13.76
CA GLY A 62 4.27 13.96 12.65
C GLY A 62 4.39 13.29 11.28
N LEU A 63 4.00 12.02 11.13
CA LEU A 63 3.90 11.38 9.82
C LEU A 63 2.94 12.17 8.93
N GLU A 64 3.30 12.47 7.71
CA GLU A 64 2.58 13.44 6.87
C GLU A 64 1.43 12.81 6.09
N CYS A 65 0.76 11.81 6.66
CA CYS A 65 -0.47 11.22 6.13
C CYS A 65 -1.32 10.58 7.22
N ALA A 66 -2.62 10.41 6.94
CA ALA A 66 -3.47 9.41 7.55
C ALA A 66 -3.47 8.17 6.65
N ARG A 67 -3.27 6.97 7.19
CA ARG A 67 -3.16 5.72 6.41
C ARG A 67 -4.18 4.68 6.86
N ILE A 68 -5.04 4.26 5.95
CA ILE A 68 -6.06 3.21 6.10
C ILE A 68 -6.17 2.37 4.82
N PRO A 69 -6.80 1.15 4.85
CA PRO A 69 -6.96 0.28 6.02
C PRO A 69 -5.60 -0.30 6.48
N PHE A 70 -5.61 -1.19 7.49
CA PHE A 70 -4.37 -1.76 8.05
C PHE A 70 -4.05 -3.16 7.53
N ASP A 71 -4.79 -3.64 6.53
CA ASP A 71 -4.66 -4.96 5.91
C ASP A 71 -5.09 -4.93 4.43
N LEU A 72 -4.95 -6.06 3.73
CA LEU A 72 -5.29 -6.23 2.31
C LEU A 72 -6.38 -7.30 2.11
N THR A 73 -7.25 -7.51 3.10
CA THR A 73 -8.25 -8.61 3.03
C THR A 73 -9.68 -8.11 2.80
N ALA A 74 -9.89 -6.78 2.73
CA ALA A 74 -11.23 -6.21 2.64
C ALA A 74 -11.92 -6.53 1.31
N GLU A 75 -11.20 -6.53 0.20
CA GLU A 75 -11.71 -6.86 -1.12
C GLU A 75 -12.08 -8.34 -1.19
N ALA A 76 -11.24 -9.22 -0.71
CA ALA A 76 -11.53 -10.65 -0.64
C ALA A 76 -12.73 -10.96 0.27
N GLU A 77 -12.87 -10.23 1.39
CA GLU A 77 -14.07 -10.32 2.23
C GLU A 77 -15.32 -9.92 1.48
N ALA A 78 -15.27 -8.90 0.60
CA ALA A 78 -16.39 -8.49 -0.23
C ALA A 78 -16.79 -9.55 -1.27
N PHE A 79 -15.86 -10.41 -1.70
CA PHE A 79 -16.13 -11.63 -2.49
C PHE A 79 -16.70 -12.79 -1.64
N GLY A 80 -16.81 -12.64 -0.32
CA GLY A 80 -17.33 -13.67 0.58
C GLY A 80 -16.26 -14.58 1.20
N CYS A 81 -14.99 -14.28 1.06
CA CYS A 81 -13.93 -14.96 1.79
C CYS A 81 -14.09 -14.74 3.31
N GLU A 82 -13.85 -15.80 4.09
CA GLU A 82 -13.84 -15.65 5.56
C GLU A 82 -12.53 -14.97 6.01
N VAL A 83 -12.66 -13.90 6.79
CA VAL A 83 -11.54 -13.15 7.36
C VAL A 83 -11.51 -13.32 8.88
N ASP A 84 -10.35 -13.68 9.40
CA ASP A 84 -10.03 -13.51 10.81
C ASP A 84 -9.49 -12.10 11.02
N LEU A 85 -10.21 -11.26 11.74
CA LEU A 85 -9.80 -9.89 12.01
C LEU A 85 -8.60 -9.75 12.96
N GLY A 86 -8.07 -10.89 13.41
CA GLY A 86 -6.92 -10.90 14.32
C GLY A 86 -7.25 -10.45 15.74
N ASP A 87 -6.24 -9.95 16.39
CA ASP A 87 -6.31 -9.45 17.79
C ASP A 87 -5.37 -8.22 17.93
N MET A 88 -5.02 -7.85 19.15
CA MET A 88 -4.12 -6.72 19.43
C MET A 88 -2.71 -6.86 18.83
N GLU A 89 -2.26 -8.08 18.56
CA GLU A 89 -0.91 -8.39 18.08
C GLU A 89 -0.86 -8.85 16.62
N ASN A 90 -2.02 -9.25 16.07
CA ASN A 90 -2.14 -9.86 14.75
C ASN A 90 -3.12 -9.09 13.86
N THR A 91 -2.68 -8.77 12.67
CA THR A 91 -3.52 -8.14 11.63
C THR A 91 -4.49 -9.14 11.01
N PRO A 92 -5.53 -8.68 10.30
CA PRO A 92 -6.46 -9.54 9.57
C PRO A 92 -5.77 -10.51 8.61
N THR A 93 -6.31 -11.73 8.55
CA THR A 93 -5.84 -12.79 7.65
C THR A 93 -7.03 -13.55 7.06
N LEU A 94 -6.87 -14.08 5.85
CA LEU A 94 -7.88 -14.93 5.22
C LEU A 94 -7.91 -16.32 5.88
N ARG A 95 -9.11 -16.85 6.10
CA ARG A 95 -9.37 -18.20 6.58
C ARG A 95 -9.90 -19.13 5.48
N SER A 96 -10.47 -18.56 4.42
CA SER A 96 -10.95 -19.28 3.24
C SER A 96 -10.70 -18.48 1.98
N ASN A 97 -10.70 -19.16 0.85
CA ASN A 97 -10.79 -18.57 -0.46
C ASN A 97 -12.23 -18.15 -0.78
N ALA A 98 -12.50 -17.65 -1.99
CA ALA A 98 -13.85 -17.37 -2.45
C ALA A 98 -14.75 -18.62 -2.35
N PRO A 99 -16.04 -18.47 -2.00
CA PRO A 99 -16.95 -19.60 -1.81
C PRO A 99 -17.49 -20.14 -3.17
N ILE A 100 -16.56 -20.53 -4.05
CA ILE A 100 -16.83 -21.10 -5.37
C ILE A 100 -16.34 -22.55 -5.43
N ASP A 101 -16.99 -23.39 -6.24
CA ASP A 101 -16.59 -24.79 -6.43
C ASP A 101 -15.57 -24.94 -7.58
N ASP A 102 -15.66 -24.06 -8.59
CA ASP A 102 -14.78 -24.04 -9.76
C ASP A 102 -14.26 -22.60 -9.97
N PRO A 103 -12.97 -22.39 -10.28
CA PRO A 103 -12.46 -21.06 -10.63
C PRO A 103 -13.22 -20.36 -11.76
N ASP A 104 -13.76 -21.12 -12.73
CA ASP A 104 -14.59 -20.58 -13.83
C ASP A 104 -15.92 -20.00 -13.35
N ASP A 105 -16.35 -20.26 -12.11
CA ASP A 105 -17.55 -19.68 -11.49
C ASP A 105 -17.27 -18.34 -10.78
N LEU A 106 -16.03 -17.82 -10.85
CA LEU A 106 -15.68 -16.56 -10.22
C LEU A 106 -16.33 -15.38 -10.98
N GLU A 107 -17.14 -14.62 -10.28
CA GLU A 107 -17.81 -13.42 -10.81
C GLU A 107 -17.72 -12.28 -9.78
N VAL A 108 -17.74 -11.03 -10.24
CA VAL A 108 -17.83 -9.87 -9.36
C VAL A 108 -19.17 -9.91 -8.61
N PRO A 109 -19.15 -9.86 -7.26
CA PRO A 109 -20.40 -9.88 -6.50
C PRO A 109 -21.28 -8.65 -6.78
N ASP A 110 -22.59 -8.84 -6.81
CA ASP A 110 -23.54 -7.73 -6.90
C ASP A 110 -23.25 -6.69 -5.81
N ASP A 111 -23.25 -5.40 -6.17
CA ASP A 111 -23.06 -4.28 -5.25
C ASP A 111 -21.73 -4.37 -4.46
N PHE A 112 -20.65 -4.77 -5.13
CA PHE A 112 -19.35 -5.13 -4.56
C PHE A 112 -18.84 -4.11 -3.53
N VAL A 113 -18.89 -2.81 -3.83
CA VAL A 113 -18.38 -1.74 -2.95
C VAL A 113 -19.16 -1.59 -1.63
N ASN A 114 -20.34 -2.19 -1.53
CA ASN A 114 -21.15 -2.22 -0.32
C ASN A 114 -21.05 -3.54 0.46
N ASN A 115 -20.18 -4.46 0.03
CA ASN A 115 -19.95 -5.74 0.69
C ASN A 115 -18.77 -5.69 1.68
N GLY A 116 -18.77 -6.64 2.62
CA GLY A 116 -17.70 -6.78 3.61
C GLY A 116 -17.39 -5.50 4.38
N ARG A 117 -16.10 -5.17 4.50
CA ARG A 117 -15.62 -3.97 5.17
C ARG A 117 -15.38 -2.77 4.23
N LEU A 118 -15.66 -2.87 2.93
CA LEU A 118 -15.46 -1.76 2.00
C LEU A 118 -16.24 -0.50 2.41
N PRO A 119 -17.52 -0.57 2.87
CA PRO A 119 -18.24 0.59 3.38
C PRO A 119 -17.59 1.25 4.60
N VAL A 120 -16.91 0.46 5.43
CA VAL A 120 -16.17 0.98 6.60
C VAL A 120 -14.98 1.83 6.14
N ILE A 121 -14.24 1.37 5.13
CA ILE A 121 -13.10 2.09 4.55
C ILE A 121 -13.58 3.40 3.92
N LEU A 122 -14.59 3.35 3.04
CA LEU A 122 -15.15 4.53 2.38
C LEU A 122 -15.66 5.57 3.39
N LYS A 123 -16.36 5.13 4.43
CA LYS A 123 -16.81 6.02 5.50
C LYS A 123 -15.67 6.60 6.33
N SER A 124 -14.58 5.85 6.51
CA SER A 124 -13.39 6.34 7.22
C SER A 124 -12.69 7.45 6.44
N ILE A 125 -12.63 7.35 5.10
CA ILE A 125 -12.11 8.41 4.23
C ILE A 125 -12.93 9.69 4.43
N GLU A 126 -14.26 9.59 4.35
CA GLU A 126 -15.17 10.73 4.56
C GLU A 126 -14.91 11.41 5.92
N ILE A 127 -14.75 10.62 7.00
CA ILE A 127 -14.45 11.15 8.34
C ILE A 127 -13.10 11.88 8.34
N LEU A 128 -12.05 11.26 7.80
CA LEU A 128 -10.70 11.84 7.72
C LEU A 128 -10.71 13.16 6.93
N LYS A 129 -11.32 13.21 5.76
CA LYS A 129 -11.40 14.41 4.93
C LYS A 129 -12.18 15.54 5.61
N ASN A 130 -13.17 15.23 6.44
CA ASN A 130 -13.95 16.22 7.19
C ASN A 130 -13.25 16.72 8.46
N GLU A 131 -12.61 15.81 9.22
CA GLU A 131 -12.02 16.15 10.52
C GLU A 131 -10.55 16.60 10.42
N TYR A 132 -9.83 16.14 9.38
CA TYR A 132 -8.41 16.42 9.14
C TYR A 132 -8.16 16.90 7.69
N PRO A 133 -8.80 18.02 7.26
CA PRO A 133 -8.79 18.44 5.86
C PRO A 133 -7.40 18.82 5.31
N ASP A 134 -6.42 19.08 6.18
CA ASP A 134 -5.05 19.46 5.83
C ASP A 134 -4.08 18.26 5.85
N VAL A 135 -4.54 17.04 6.16
CA VAL A 135 -3.73 15.82 6.24
C VAL A 135 -4.03 14.93 5.04
N PRO A 136 -3.02 14.56 4.23
CA PRO A 136 -3.23 13.64 3.12
C PRO A 136 -3.80 12.30 3.60
N VAL A 137 -4.85 11.82 2.93
CA VAL A 137 -5.41 10.49 3.17
C VAL A 137 -4.83 9.52 2.14
N VAL A 138 -4.05 8.56 2.62
CA VAL A 138 -3.48 7.47 1.82
C VAL A 138 -4.29 6.21 2.08
N VAL A 139 -4.96 5.72 1.04
CA VAL A 139 -5.75 4.49 1.11
C VAL A 139 -4.99 3.34 0.46
N GLY A 140 -4.98 2.19 1.12
CA GLY A 140 -4.41 0.97 0.54
C GLY A 140 -5.47 0.03 0.02
N MET A 141 -5.13 -0.65 -1.05
CA MET A 141 -5.89 -1.77 -1.60
C MET A 141 -4.95 -2.87 -2.09
N ALA A 142 -5.47 -4.09 -2.22
CA ALA A 142 -4.72 -5.17 -2.86
C ALA A 142 -4.54 -4.87 -4.36
N GLY A 143 -3.46 -5.37 -4.98
CA GLY A 143 -3.37 -5.39 -6.44
C GLY A 143 -4.17 -6.55 -7.04
N PRO A 144 -4.44 -6.51 -8.37
CA PRO A 144 -5.28 -7.51 -9.04
C PRO A 144 -4.77 -8.94 -8.86
N PHE A 145 -3.47 -9.16 -9.00
CA PHE A 145 -2.88 -10.47 -8.86
C PHE A 145 -2.91 -10.99 -7.41
N THR A 146 -2.74 -10.10 -6.43
CA THR A 146 -2.89 -10.44 -5.00
C THR A 146 -4.35 -10.76 -4.67
N LEU A 147 -5.31 -9.98 -5.16
CA LEU A 147 -6.71 -10.29 -4.96
C LEU A 147 -7.06 -11.66 -5.57
N THR A 148 -6.62 -11.94 -6.79
CA THR A 148 -6.77 -13.28 -7.41
C THR A 148 -6.19 -14.38 -6.54
N GLY A 149 -4.99 -14.16 -5.98
CA GLY A 149 -4.37 -15.10 -5.04
C GLY A 149 -5.16 -15.30 -3.74
N HIS A 150 -5.86 -14.27 -3.27
CA HIS A 150 -6.78 -14.37 -2.13
C HIS A 150 -8.03 -15.18 -2.47
N LEU A 151 -8.57 -15.00 -3.68
CA LEU A 151 -9.80 -15.66 -4.13
C LEU A 151 -9.60 -17.14 -4.43
N LEU A 152 -8.52 -17.49 -5.10
CA LEU A 152 -8.25 -18.87 -5.56
C LEU A 152 -7.31 -19.66 -4.63
N GLY A 153 -6.58 -18.96 -3.76
CA GLY A 153 -5.45 -19.51 -3.00
C GLY A 153 -4.13 -19.36 -3.75
N VAL A 154 -3.15 -18.71 -3.11
CA VAL A 154 -1.85 -18.37 -3.73
C VAL A 154 -1.13 -19.62 -4.28
N GLU A 155 -1.15 -20.75 -3.55
CA GLU A 155 -0.50 -21.98 -3.98
C GLU A 155 -1.14 -22.54 -5.25
N ASP A 156 -2.47 -22.52 -5.36
CA ASP A 156 -3.20 -23.04 -6.51
C ASP A 156 -3.08 -22.07 -7.68
N LEU A 157 -3.13 -20.75 -7.47
CA LEU A 157 -2.86 -19.74 -8.49
C LEU A 157 -1.50 -19.97 -9.17
N VAL A 158 -0.41 -20.11 -8.40
CA VAL A 158 0.94 -20.33 -8.94
C VAL A 158 1.05 -21.64 -9.71
N LYS A 159 0.30 -22.69 -9.32
CA LYS A 159 0.23 -23.95 -10.09
C LYS A 159 -0.53 -23.74 -11.40
N MET A 160 -1.67 -23.03 -11.37
CA MET A 160 -2.50 -22.80 -12.55
C MET A 160 -1.80 -21.97 -13.62
N LEU A 161 -0.89 -21.07 -13.29
CA LEU A 161 -0.02 -20.38 -14.26
C LEU A 161 0.69 -21.34 -15.23
N LYS A 162 1.00 -22.56 -14.77
CA LYS A 162 1.73 -23.58 -15.58
C LYS A 162 0.84 -24.67 -16.16
N THR A 163 -0.38 -24.82 -15.67
CA THR A 163 -1.28 -25.93 -16.06
C THR A 163 -2.52 -25.45 -16.80
N ASP A 164 -3.00 -24.23 -16.49
CA ASP A 164 -4.21 -23.65 -17.06
C ASP A 164 -4.19 -22.13 -16.92
N SER A 165 -3.34 -21.47 -17.72
CA SER A 165 -3.13 -20.00 -17.62
C SER A 165 -4.35 -19.19 -18.01
N PHE A 166 -5.26 -19.72 -18.84
CA PHE A 166 -6.49 -19.02 -19.21
C PHE A 166 -7.41 -18.79 -18.02
N VAL A 167 -7.50 -19.77 -17.11
CA VAL A 167 -8.27 -19.62 -15.86
C VAL A 167 -7.66 -18.51 -14.98
N VAL A 168 -6.33 -18.38 -15.01
CA VAL A 168 -5.65 -17.29 -14.27
C VAL A 168 -5.97 -15.93 -14.90
N GLU A 169 -5.89 -15.83 -16.23
CA GLU A 169 -6.23 -14.60 -16.96
C GLU A 169 -7.68 -14.17 -16.64
N ASP A 170 -8.65 -15.08 -16.78
CA ASP A 170 -10.06 -14.81 -16.50
C ASP A 170 -10.27 -14.39 -15.03
N ALA A 171 -9.58 -15.02 -14.07
CA ALA A 171 -9.71 -14.67 -12.65
C ALA A 171 -9.05 -13.31 -12.32
N VAL A 172 -7.94 -12.96 -12.97
CA VAL A 172 -7.32 -11.63 -12.86
C VAL A 172 -8.24 -10.56 -13.42
N ASP A 173 -8.90 -10.83 -14.55
CA ASP A 173 -9.87 -9.90 -15.17
C ASP A 173 -11.06 -9.63 -14.22
N VAL A 174 -11.60 -10.67 -13.56
CA VAL A 174 -12.68 -10.50 -12.56
C VAL A 174 -12.19 -9.69 -11.34
N ALA A 175 -10.97 -9.94 -10.87
CA ALA A 175 -10.39 -9.18 -9.77
C ALA A 175 -10.20 -7.70 -10.16
N LEU A 176 -9.71 -7.44 -11.37
CA LEU A 176 -9.55 -6.09 -11.93
C LEU A 176 -10.89 -5.36 -12.05
N GLU A 177 -11.93 -6.01 -12.60
CA GLU A 177 -13.27 -5.43 -12.74
C GLU A 177 -13.81 -4.97 -11.38
N ALA A 178 -13.73 -5.81 -10.35
CA ALA A 178 -14.13 -5.46 -8.99
C ALA A 178 -13.31 -4.29 -8.41
N GLN A 179 -12.01 -4.26 -8.69
CA GLN A 179 -11.14 -3.19 -8.21
C GLN A 179 -11.36 -1.87 -8.93
N ILE A 180 -11.75 -1.88 -10.19
CA ILE A 180 -12.16 -0.67 -10.91
C ILE A 180 -13.41 -0.07 -10.24
N GLU A 181 -14.43 -0.89 -9.87
CA GLU A 181 -15.58 -0.41 -9.10
C GLU A 181 -15.16 0.25 -7.77
N LEU A 182 -14.15 -0.30 -7.09
CA LEU A 182 -13.64 0.28 -5.85
C LEU A 182 -12.86 1.58 -6.10
N VAL A 183 -12.06 1.65 -7.17
CA VAL A 183 -11.34 2.87 -7.59
C VAL A 183 -12.34 3.98 -7.93
N ASP A 184 -13.44 3.68 -8.60
CA ASP A 184 -14.52 4.65 -8.86
C ASP A 184 -15.08 5.24 -7.56
N ALA A 185 -15.33 4.37 -6.56
CA ALA A 185 -15.79 4.83 -5.25
C ALA A 185 -14.72 5.66 -4.51
N PHE A 186 -13.44 5.36 -4.69
CA PHE A 186 -12.33 6.18 -4.17
C PHE A 186 -12.22 7.53 -4.91
N ASN A 187 -12.37 7.56 -6.24
CA ASN A 187 -12.42 8.80 -7.03
C ASN A 187 -13.52 9.75 -6.48
N GLU A 188 -14.69 9.23 -6.15
CA GLU A 188 -15.80 9.99 -5.57
C GLU A 188 -15.56 10.42 -4.10
N SER A 189 -14.76 9.68 -3.34
CA SER A 189 -14.53 9.91 -1.92
C SER A 189 -13.63 11.11 -1.61
N GLY A 190 -12.84 11.57 -2.60
CA GLY A 190 -11.86 12.64 -2.45
C GLY A 190 -10.59 12.20 -1.69
N VAL A 191 -10.24 10.93 -1.70
CA VAL A 191 -8.96 10.42 -1.22
C VAL A 191 -7.80 11.11 -1.96
N ASP A 192 -6.66 11.28 -1.29
CA ASP A 192 -5.53 12.02 -1.89
C ASP A 192 -4.55 11.11 -2.63
N VAL A 193 -4.33 9.89 -2.12
CA VAL A 193 -3.41 8.89 -2.72
C VAL A 193 -3.96 7.49 -2.54
N ILE A 194 -3.92 6.68 -3.60
CA ILE A 194 -4.15 5.23 -3.52
C ILE A 194 -2.79 4.52 -3.53
N CYS A 195 -2.58 3.58 -2.60
CA CYS A 195 -1.46 2.64 -2.65
C CYS A 195 -1.98 1.25 -3.01
N VAL A 196 -1.68 0.79 -4.21
CA VAL A 196 -1.92 -0.59 -4.64
C VAL A 196 -0.77 -1.45 -4.15
N ALA A 197 -1.06 -2.42 -3.29
CA ALA A 197 -0.07 -3.37 -2.80
C ALA A 197 -0.31 -4.75 -3.43
N ASP A 198 0.66 -5.22 -4.21
CA ASP A 198 0.54 -6.49 -4.94
C ASP A 198 1.65 -7.51 -4.57
N PRO A 199 1.70 -7.95 -3.28
CA PRO A 199 2.75 -8.83 -2.79
C PRO A 199 2.81 -10.19 -3.49
N THR A 200 1.70 -10.68 -4.04
CA THR A 200 1.68 -11.96 -4.76
C THR A 200 2.41 -11.87 -6.10
N SER A 201 2.56 -10.67 -6.66
CA SER A 201 3.35 -10.38 -7.87
C SER A 201 4.86 -10.28 -7.61
N SER A 202 5.30 -10.46 -6.35
CA SER A 202 6.72 -10.40 -6.00
C SER A 202 7.56 -11.43 -6.75
N PRO A 203 8.79 -11.08 -7.22
CA PRO A 203 9.73 -12.02 -7.80
C PRO A 203 10.13 -13.20 -6.87
N GLU A 204 9.78 -13.12 -5.59
CA GLU A 204 9.93 -14.23 -4.65
C GLU A 204 8.88 -15.34 -4.84
N LEU A 205 7.76 -15.02 -5.50
CA LEU A 205 6.65 -15.94 -5.78
C LEU A 205 6.39 -16.12 -7.27
N LEU A 206 6.54 -15.06 -8.06
CA LEU A 206 6.19 -15.01 -9.48
C LEU A 206 7.46 -14.79 -10.32
N ASP A 207 7.62 -15.57 -11.39
CA ASP A 207 8.71 -15.33 -12.35
C ASP A 207 8.51 -13.96 -13.04
N PRO A 208 9.58 -13.20 -13.32
CA PRO A 208 9.44 -11.90 -14.00
C PRO A 208 8.69 -11.94 -15.33
N ASN A 209 8.79 -13.04 -16.10
CA ASN A 209 8.01 -13.16 -17.33
C ASN A 209 6.51 -13.39 -17.03
N ASP A 210 6.20 -14.16 -15.98
CA ASP A 210 4.81 -14.34 -15.53
C ASP A 210 4.25 -13.01 -14.97
N PHE A 211 5.08 -12.16 -14.35
CA PHE A 211 4.68 -10.81 -13.96
C PHE A 211 4.25 -9.97 -15.17
N SER A 212 5.12 -9.89 -16.20
CA SER A 212 4.83 -9.13 -17.41
C SER A 212 3.63 -9.68 -18.20
N GLU A 213 3.34 -11.00 -18.08
CA GLU A 213 2.23 -11.63 -18.79
C GLU A 213 0.89 -11.49 -18.06
N PHE A 214 0.85 -11.66 -16.71
CA PHE A 214 -0.39 -11.80 -15.95
C PHE A 214 -0.67 -10.65 -14.99
N ALA A 215 0.34 -10.01 -14.40
CA ALA A 215 0.13 -8.98 -13.38
C ALA A 215 0.24 -7.56 -13.94
N GLN A 216 1.25 -7.28 -14.75
CA GLN A 216 1.51 -5.95 -15.29
C GLN A 216 0.34 -5.39 -16.09
N PRO A 217 -0.32 -6.11 -17.03
CA PRO A 217 -1.42 -5.53 -17.81
C PRO A 217 -2.59 -5.09 -16.93
N ALA A 218 -2.94 -5.88 -15.91
CA ALA A 218 -4.00 -5.54 -14.98
C ALA A 218 -3.63 -4.34 -14.09
N LEU A 219 -2.35 -4.17 -13.72
CA LEU A 219 -1.88 -3.01 -12.98
C LEU A 219 -1.91 -1.74 -13.85
N GLU A 220 -1.56 -1.83 -15.14
CA GLU A 220 -1.65 -0.74 -16.11
C GLU A 220 -3.12 -0.28 -16.29
N ASP A 221 -4.03 -1.22 -16.51
CA ASP A 221 -5.46 -0.93 -16.66
C ASP A 221 -6.03 -0.32 -15.37
N LEU A 222 -5.68 -0.86 -14.20
CA LEU A 222 -6.14 -0.33 -12.91
C LEU A 222 -5.63 1.10 -12.66
N SER A 223 -4.36 1.38 -12.97
CA SER A 223 -3.78 2.71 -12.77
C SER A 223 -4.42 3.76 -13.66
N ALA A 224 -4.84 3.38 -14.87
CA ALA A 224 -5.49 4.27 -15.84
C ALA A 224 -6.87 4.78 -15.37
N GLU A 225 -7.53 4.08 -14.45
CA GLU A 225 -8.84 4.48 -13.89
C GLU A 225 -8.72 5.39 -12.65
N MET A 226 -7.50 5.64 -12.14
CA MET A 226 -7.26 6.48 -10.97
C MET A 226 -7.19 7.96 -11.33
N GLU A 227 -8.04 8.79 -10.72
CA GLU A 227 -8.07 10.25 -10.91
C GLU A 227 -7.19 11.00 -9.90
N MET A 228 -6.69 10.32 -8.85
CA MET A 228 -5.78 10.87 -7.84
C MET A 228 -4.38 10.25 -7.98
N GLU A 229 -3.42 10.79 -7.24
CA GLU A 229 -2.07 10.24 -7.21
C GLU A 229 -2.06 8.80 -6.67
N SER A 230 -1.17 7.98 -7.24
CA SER A 230 -1.12 6.54 -6.96
C SER A 230 0.30 6.04 -6.73
N ILE A 231 0.42 4.99 -5.89
CA ILE A 231 1.68 4.33 -5.57
C ILE A 231 1.48 2.82 -5.75
N LEU A 232 2.36 2.17 -6.53
CA LEU A 232 2.45 0.71 -6.57
C LEU A 232 3.49 0.22 -5.56
N HIS A 233 3.13 -0.77 -4.75
CA HIS A 233 4.04 -1.46 -3.84
C HIS A 233 4.06 -2.96 -4.11
N ILE A 234 5.23 -3.49 -4.43
CA ILE A 234 5.47 -4.94 -4.50
C ILE A 234 6.59 -5.29 -3.52
N CYS A 235 6.28 -6.18 -2.57
CA CYS A 235 7.18 -6.58 -1.50
C CYS A 235 8.44 -7.32 -1.99
N GLY A 236 9.47 -7.35 -1.15
CA GLY A 236 10.69 -8.12 -1.36
C GLY A 236 11.66 -7.47 -2.36
N ASN A 237 12.50 -8.30 -2.97
CA ASN A 237 13.44 -7.81 -3.97
C ASN A 237 12.78 -7.64 -5.34
N SER A 238 12.11 -6.54 -5.55
CA SER A 238 11.45 -6.20 -6.82
C SER A 238 12.40 -5.73 -7.94
N ARG A 239 13.73 -5.70 -7.71
CA ARG A 239 14.71 -5.27 -8.72
C ARG A 239 14.54 -5.96 -10.09
N PRO A 240 14.25 -7.30 -10.17
CA PRO A 240 14.07 -7.99 -11.47
C PRO A 240 12.89 -7.51 -12.32
N ILE A 241 11.87 -6.90 -11.70
CA ILE A 241 10.65 -6.40 -12.36
C ILE A 241 10.51 -4.87 -12.26
N LEU A 242 11.55 -4.17 -11.80
CA LEU A 242 11.45 -2.74 -11.50
C LEU A 242 11.18 -1.89 -12.74
N GLU A 243 11.74 -2.26 -13.90
CA GLU A 243 11.47 -1.60 -15.17
C GLU A 243 9.99 -1.74 -15.55
N ASP A 244 9.45 -2.96 -15.47
CA ASP A 244 8.03 -3.22 -15.74
C ASP A 244 7.11 -2.49 -14.75
N MET A 245 7.50 -2.41 -13.45
CA MET A 245 6.75 -1.63 -12.45
C MET A 245 6.72 -0.12 -12.78
N LEU A 246 7.83 0.43 -13.28
CA LEU A 246 7.91 1.83 -13.68
C LEU A 246 7.01 2.16 -14.88
N ASP A 247 6.71 1.15 -15.71
CA ASP A 247 5.84 1.29 -16.89
C ASP A 247 4.34 1.08 -16.56
N CYS A 248 3.98 0.62 -15.35
CA CYS A 248 2.57 0.38 -14.95
C CYS A 248 1.70 1.64 -14.81
N GLY A 249 2.21 2.84 -15.05
CA GLY A 249 1.42 4.08 -15.06
C GLY A 249 1.13 4.71 -13.70
N PHE A 250 1.65 4.18 -12.60
CA PHE A 250 1.54 4.78 -11.25
C PHE A 250 2.44 6.01 -11.12
N ASN A 251 2.05 6.98 -10.28
CA ASN A 251 2.88 8.17 -9.99
C ASN A 251 4.14 7.78 -9.21
N GLY A 252 4.08 6.79 -8.34
CA GLY A 252 5.22 6.35 -7.55
C GLY A 252 5.34 4.84 -7.40
N ILE A 253 6.59 4.36 -7.29
CA ILE A 253 6.89 2.97 -6.95
C ILE A 253 7.49 2.92 -5.54
N SER A 254 6.83 2.19 -4.64
CA SER A 254 7.34 1.92 -3.29
C SER A 254 8.12 0.62 -3.27
N VAL A 255 9.40 0.70 -2.89
CA VAL A 255 10.32 -0.45 -2.88
C VAL A 255 10.84 -0.76 -1.48
N GLU A 256 11.17 -2.03 -1.24
CA GLU A 256 11.83 -2.47 -0.01
C GLU A 256 13.34 -2.17 -0.02
N GLU A 257 13.99 -2.30 1.15
CA GLU A 257 15.43 -2.09 1.34
C GLU A 257 16.32 -3.04 0.54
N ALA A 258 15.77 -4.13 0.02
CA ALA A 258 16.46 -5.02 -0.90
C ALA A 258 16.77 -4.36 -2.26
N VAL A 259 16.01 -3.35 -2.63
CA VAL A 259 16.25 -2.53 -3.83
C VAL A 259 17.14 -1.35 -3.45
N ASN A 260 18.28 -1.23 -4.12
CA ASN A 260 19.15 -0.08 -3.94
C ASN A 260 18.52 1.17 -4.56
N MET A 261 18.20 2.19 -3.75
CA MET A 261 17.52 3.41 -4.19
C MET A 261 18.33 4.18 -5.26
N GLU A 262 19.65 4.24 -5.15
CA GLU A 262 20.50 4.92 -6.13
C GLU A 262 20.43 4.22 -7.51
N GLU A 263 20.53 2.86 -7.53
CA GLU A 263 20.38 2.07 -8.76
C GLU A 263 18.94 2.17 -9.34
N ALA A 264 17.93 2.28 -8.48
CA ALA A 264 16.55 2.47 -8.92
C ALA A 264 16.36 3.84 -9.58
N GLN A 265 16.95 4.90 -9.04
CA GLN A 265 16.93 6.23 -9.64
C GLN A 265 17.74 6.30 -10.95
N GLU A 266 18.87 5.57 -11.03
CA GLU A 266 19.65 5.44 -12.28
C GLU A 266 18.80 4.76 -13.37
N LEU A 267 18.15 3.62 -13.04
CA LEU A 267 17.27 2.92 -13.99
C LEU A 267 16.13 3.81 -14.48
N ARG A 268 15.44 4.49 -13.54
CA ARG A 268 14.38 5.44 -13.84
C ARG A 268 14.83 6.51 -14.83
N ALA A 269 16.02 7.07 -14.61
CA ALA A 269 16.60 8.09 -15.50
C ALA A 269 16.99 7.52 -16.87
N ASP A 270 17.52 6.30 -16.92
CA ASP A 270 17.95 5.64 -18.15
C ASP A 270 16.77 5.34 -19.10
N ILE A 271 15.59 5.05 -18.56
CA ILE A 271 14.36 4.80 -19.35
C ILE A 271 13.47 6.03 -19.48
N ASP A 272 13.88 7.18 -18.92
CA ASP A 272 13.12 8.46 -18.96
C ASP A 272 11.71 8.32 -18.35
N ALA A 273 11.58 7.56 -17.25
CA ALA A 273 10.29 7.34 -16.58
C ALA A 273 9.90 8.54 -15.71
N ASP A 274 8.64 8.97 -15.85
CA ASP A 274 8.06 10.03 -15.01
C ASP A 274 7.77 9.55 -13.59
N THR A 275 7.48 8.27 -13.41
CA THR A 275 7.18 7.60 -12.13
C THR A 275 8.27 7.81 -11.10
N VAL A 276 7.94 8.24 -9.89
CA VAL A 276 8.92 8.54 -8.84
C VAL A 276 9.19 7.35 -7.91
N MET A 277 10.31 7.41 -7.15
CA MET A 277 10.67 6.37 -6.19
C MET A 277 10.26 6.75 -4.77
N ALA A 278 9.55 5.85 -4.09
CA ALA A 278 9.16 5.96 -2.69
C ALA A 278 9.86 4.87 -1.85
N GLY A 279 10.21 5.21 -0.61
CA GLY A 279 10.83 4.25 0.31
C GLY A 279 12.15 4.80 0.87
N ASN A 280 13.04 3.97 1.40
CA ASN A 280 12.88 2.51 1.63
C ASN A 280 13.53 2.13 2.97
N ILE A 281 13.01 2.74 4.06
CA ILE A 281 13.53 2.50 5.40
C ILE A 281 13.05 1.14 5.91
N SER A 282 13.99 0.25 6.20
CA SER A 282 13.66 -1.12 6.61
C SER A 282 12.71 -1.17 7.81
N THR A 283 11.55 -1.80 7.62
CA THR A 283 10.56 -1.96 8.68
C THR A 283 11.00 -2.97 9.73
N SER A 284 11.56 -4.10 9.32
CA SER A 284 11.96 -5.18 10.22
C SER A 284 13.34 -4.96 10.83
N GLN A 285 14.33 -4.61 10.00
CA GLN A 285 15.72 -4.50 10.45
C GLN A 285 16.00 -3.18 11.17
N THR A 286 15.29 -2.09 10.82
CA THR A 286 15.59 -0.76 11.35
C THR A 286 14.44 -0.22 12.22
N LEU A 287 13.24 0.02 11.68
CA LEU A 287 12.14 0.59 12.45
C LEU A 287 11.72 -0.28 13.63
N PHE A 288 11.76 -1.60 13.48
CA PHE A 288 11.42 -2.54 14.55
C PHE A 288 12.60 -2.83 15.50
N SER A 289 13.80 -3.09 14.94
CA SER A 289 14.85 -3.78 15.70
C SER A 289 16.00 -2.86 16.19
N LYS A 290 16.14 -1.65 15.63
CA LYS A 290 17.28 -0.76 15.94
C LYS A 290 16.90 0.41 16.84
N THR A 291 17.87 1.31 17.07
CA THR A 291 17.69 2.51 17.88
C THR A 291 17.24 3.70 17.04
N PRO A 292 16.65 4.75 17.66
CA PRO A 292 16.33 6.00 16.96
C PRO A 292 17.53 6.62 16.21
N ALA A 293 18.75 6.47 16.71
CA ALA A 293 19.94 6.97 16.05
C ALA A 293 20.25 6.20 14.75
N ASP A 294 20.03 4.89 14.74
CA ASP A 294 20.20 4.07 13.54
C ASP A 294 19.14 4.41 12.49
N VAL A 295 17.89 4.67 12.94
CA VAL A 295 16.79 5.14 12.05
C VAL A 295 17.17 6.46 11.39
N LYS A 296 17.67 7.44 12.17
CA LYS A 296 18.12 8.73 11.63
C LYS A 296 19.23 8.58 10.59
N ALA A 297 20.17 7.67 10.81
CA ALA A 297 21.26 7.41 9.88
C ALA A 297 20.74 6.82 8.55
N GLU A 298 19.80 5.87 8.61
CA GLU A 298 19.22 5.24 7.41
C GLU A 298 18.34 6.21 6.63
N VAL A 299 17.53 7.03 7.31
CA VAL A 299 16.74 8.10 6.68
C VAL A 299 17.63 9.09 5.94
N THR A 300 18.73 9.55 6.59
CA THR A 300 19.69 10.44 5.93
C THR A 300 20.25 9.81 4.66
N GLN A 301 20.61 8.52 4.69
CA GLN A 301 21.12 7.81 3.52
C GLN A 301 20.07 7.69 2.41
N ALA A 302 18.80 7.42 2.74
CA ALA A 302 17.72 7.33 1.74
C ALA A 302 17.51 8.68 1.03
N LEU A 303 17.53 9.78 1.78
CA LEU A 303 17.43 11.13 1.25
C LEU A 303 18.64 11.50 0.37
N GLU A 304 19.86 11.15 0.80
CA GLU A 304 21.09 11.35 0.01
C GLU A 304 21.10 10.55 -1.29
N ARG A 305 20.42 9.39 -1.32
CA ARG A 305 20.26 8.53 -2.50
C ARG A 305 19.10 8.95 -3.41
N GLY A 306 18.39 10.03 -3.05
CA GLY A 306 17.41 10.67 -3.90
C GLY A 306 16.00 10.07 -3.86
N THR A 307 15.56 9.45 -2.74
CA THR A 307 14.16 9.09 -2.61
C THR A 307 13.26 10.33 -2.80
N ASN A 308 12.21 10.21 -3.59
CA ASN A 308 11.27 11.30 -3.86
C ASN A 308 10.18 11.39 -2.79
N VAL A 309 9.82 10.25 -2.20
CA VAL A 309 8.86 10.13 -1.09
C VAL A 309 9.50 9.23 -0.03
N LEU A 310 9.80 9.80 1.14
CA LEU A 310 10.37 9.02 2.25
C LEU A 310 9.28 8.16 2.86
N ALA A 311 9.45 6.85 2.82
CA ALA A 311 8.51 5.89 3.35
C ALA A 311 9.22 4.70 4.03
N PRO A 312 8.53 4.00 4.95
CA PRO A 312 8.93 2.65 5.35
C PRO A 312 8.96 1.71 4.13
N SER A 313 9.84 0.74 4.16
CA SER A 313 10.03 -0.20 3.05
C SER A 313 8.83 -1.12 2.80
N CYS A 314 8.00 -1.35 3.81
CA CYS A 314 6.79 -2.17 3.76
C CYS A 314 5.86 -1.79 4.94
N GLY A 315 4.83 -2.59 5.24
CA GLY A 315 3.95 -2.41 6.40
C GLY A 315 4.74 -2.34 7.71
N ILE A 316 4.42 -1.35 8.54
CA ILE A 316 5.06 -1.17 9.84
C ILE A 316 4.57 -2.26 10.78
N ALA A 317 5.49 -3.02 11.36
CA ALA A 317 5.15 -4.05 12.33
C ALA A 317 4.45 -3.43 13.57
N PRO A 318 3.34 -4.02 14.08
CA PRO A 318 2.57 -3.45 15.19
C PRO A 318 3.38 -3.14 16.44
N LYS A 319 4.44 -3.90 16.71
CA LYS A 319 5.33 -3.72 17.86
C LYS A 319 6.54 -2.83 17.60
N SER A 320 6.57 -2.10 16.47
CA SER A 320 7.63 -1.14 16.22
C SER A 320 7.58 0.00 17.23
N PRO A 321 8.74 0.38 17.85
CA PRO A 321 8.77 1.45 18.84
C PRO A 321 8.33 2.80 18.23
N LEU A 322 7.40 3.49 18.89
CA LEU A 322 6.93 4.82 18.46
C LEU A 322 8.08 5.84 18.40
N ALA A 323 9.10 5.66 19.26
CA ALA A 323 10.31 6.47 19.26
C ALA A 323 11.10 6.36 17.93
N ASN A 324 11.08 5.21 17.28
CA ASN A 324 11.72 5.01 15.98
C ASN A 324 10.95 5.71 14.86
N LEU A 325 9.62 5.67 14.89
CA LEU A 325 8.78 6.41 13.94
C LEU A 325 8.92 7.93 14.11
N LYS A 326 9.07 8.40 15.34
CA LYS A 326 9.38 9.79 15.61
C LYS A 326 10.76 10.19 15.05
N ALA A 327 11.77 9.34 15.24
CA ALA A 327 13.11 9.56 14.72
C ALA A 327 13.14 9.57 13.19
N PHE A 328 12.28 8.79 12.53
CA PHE A 328 12.10 8.78 11.07
C PHE A 328 11.71 10.17 10.54
N VAL A 329 10.67 10.79 11.13
CA VAL A 329 10.21 12.13 10.72
C VAL A 329 11.23 13.21 11.12
N GLU A 330 11.78 13.14 12.35
CA GLU A 330 12.79 14.09 12.84
C GLU A 330 14.04 14.11 11.95
N ALA A 331 14.51 12.95 11.48
CA ALA A 331 15.69 12.86 10.63
C ALA A 331 15.47 13.57 9.28
N ARG A 332 14.28 13.39 8.68
CA ARG A 332 13.90 14.11 7.46
C ARG A 332 13.92 15.63 7.71
N ASP A 333 13.34 16.08 8.81
CA ASP A 333 13.31 17.52 9.14
C ASP A 333 14.70 18.10 9.41
N GLU A 334 15.57 17.33 10.07
CA GLU A 334 16.97 17.71 10.33
C GLU A 334 17.78 17.82 9.02
N PHE A 335 17.48 17.00 8.02
CA PHE A 335 18.18 17.01 6.73
C PHE A 335 17.95 18.31 5.94
N TYR A 336 16.80 18.95 6.12
CA TYR A 336 16.44 20.20 5.43
C TYR A 336 16.65 21.47 6.26
N GLN A 337 17.31 21.40 7.43
CA GLN A 337 17.69 22.56 8.27
C GLN A 337 19.09 23.04 7.97
#